data_3fda6a873806ab1c48835f4180b159be
#
_entry.id   3fda6a873806ab1c48835f4180b159be
#
_cell.length_a   1.000
_cell.length_b   1.000
_cell.length_c   1.000
_cell.angle_alpha   90.00
_cell.angle_beta   90.00
_cell.angle_gamma   90.00
#
_symmetry.space_group_name_H-M   'P 1'
#
loop_
_entity.id
_entity.type
_entity.pdbx_description
1 polymer ?
#
loop_
_entity_poly.entity_id
_entity_poly.type
_entity_poly.pdbx_seq_one_letter_code
_entity_poly.pdbx_strand_id
1 'polypeptide(L)'
;MVVCAILACPAAFAAVQDKQQSKGDAPKISEGEQKAIEKINAASGVAEKLKAAAEYVKKNSKSQMRPRVAAYVSDQIAKVTDHNQRIGFVENFTKTFNLPEEADLIKPTLIDSLIGSNKFEEAFNEGSKHIERKPDDVIVLTQVAWAGANQARAQQQPNQPPPAALLKNASAAGAKAVEMLEADKKPEGMDAAFWGNFRNSWLPRLYQAQGVILYFSNDKTGAKDKLEKAAGLDPYDPPTLLMLSDILNTEYTKLGERYQAERKQALLNEALQKMDELIDWLARAAAATEGNAQYEKLNKDIMDQLKNYYAYRHEGKTDGLKELIQKYKKP
;
A
#
# COMPACT_ATOMS: atom_id res chain seq x y z
N MET A 1 9.91 -12.35 -1.27
CA MET A 1 10.19 -10.90 -1.43
C MET A 1 9.25 -10.40 -2.50
N VAL A 2 8.08 -9.87 -2.10
CA VAL A 2 7.04 -9.40 -3.03
C VAL A 2 7.45 -8.01 -3.48
N VAL A 3 7.97 -7.88 -4.69
CA VAL A 3 8.14 -6.57 -5.33
C VAL A 3 6.76 -6.16 -5.84
N CYS A 4 5.97 -5.46 -5.02
CA CYS A 4 4.82 -4.71 -5.51
C CYS A 4 5.37 -3.58 -6.38
N ALA A 5 5.22 -3.71 -7.70
CA ALA A 5 5.32 -2.58 -8.60
C ALA A 5 4.18 -1.62 -8.24
N ILE A 6 4.46 -0.66 -7.36
CA ILE A 6 3.58 0.47 -7.12
C ILE A 6 3.64 1.26 -8.42
N LEU A 7 2.54 1.27 -9.17
CA LEU A 7 2.37 2.15 -10.31
C LEU A 7 2.46 3.59 -9.78
N ALA A 8 3.65 4.15 -9.84
CA ALA A 8 3.86 5.59 -9.67
C ALA A 8 3.10 6.27 -10.82
N CYS A 9 1.90 6.76 -10.55
CA CYS A 9 1.15 7.53 -11.52
C CYS A 9 1.54 9.00 -11.38
N PRO A 10 2.31 9.56 -12.31
CA PRO A 10 2.88 10.90 -12.20
C PRO A 10 1.86 12.04 -12.35
N ALA A 11 0.60 11.73 -12.67
CA ALA A 11 -0.40 12.73 -13.01
C ALA A 11 -1.04 13.47 -11.81
N ALA A 12 -0.82 13.02 -10.56
CA ALA A 12 -1.51 13.58 -9.40
C ALA A 12 -1.07 14.98 -9.01
N PHE A 13 0.16 15.35 -9.35
CA PHE A 13 0.72 16.64 -8.94
C PHE A 13 0.47 17.77 -9.95
N ALA A 14 0.15 17.46 -11.20
CA ALA A 14 -0.14 18.47 -12.22
C ALA A 14 -1.48 19.18 -12.00
N ALA A 15 -2.46 18.52 -11.38
CA ALA A 15 -3.82 19.02 -11.25
C ALA A 15 -4.02 20.08 -10.13
N VAL A 16 -3.10 20.17 -9.18
CA VAL A 16 -3.17 21.22 -8.12
C VAL A 16 -2.83 22.61 -8.68
N GLN A 17 -2.26 22.69 -9.89
CA GLN A 17 -1.76 23.93 -10.45
C GLN A 17 -2.79 24.80 -11.16
N ASP A 18 -3.93 24.24 -11.63
CA ASP A 18 -4.83 24.99 -12.52
C ASP A 18 -5.89 25.85 -11.81
N LYS A 19 -6.13 25.67 -10.51
CA LYS A 19 -7.18 26.43 -9.81
C LYS A 19 -6.75 27.67 -9.05
N GLN A 20 -5.47 27.99 -8.97
CA GLN A 20 -5.01 29.31 -8.50
C GLN A 20 -4.91 30.36 -9.62
N GLN A 21 -5.37 30.06 -10.81
CA GLN A 21 -5.64 31.10 -11.81
C GLN A 21 -7.00 31.81 -11.50
N SER A 22 -7.08 32.48 -10.35
CA SER A 22 -7.90 33.69 -10.31
C SER A 22 -7.36 34.62 -11.41
N LYS A 23 -8.26 35.30 -12.13
CA LYS A 23 -7.97 36.33 -13.15
C LYS A 23 -7.11 37.48 -12.59
N GLY A 24 -5.85 37.20 -12.30
CA GLY A 24 -4.81 38.15 -11.95
C GLY A 24 -3.71 38.01 -12.99
N ASP A 25 -3.13 39.12 -13.42
CA ASP A 25 -2.02 39.19 -14.35
C ASP A 25 -0.95 38.14 -14.02
N ALA A 26 -0.46 37.43 -15.04
CA ALA A 26 0.65 36.50 -14.90
C ALA A 26 1.80 37.17 -14.10
N PRO A 27 2.41 36.50 -13.12
CA PRO A 27 3.43 37.11 -12.29
C PRO A 27 4.54 37.67 -13.19
N LYS A 28 4.81 38.98 -13.06
CA LYS A 28 5.88 39.64 -13.81
C LYS A 28 7.21 39.13 -13.28
N ILE A 29 7.86 38.26 -14.04
CA ILE A 29 9.19 37.73 -13.76
C ILE A 29 10.24 38.51 -14.58
N SER A 30 11.45 38.64 -14.03
CA SER A 30 12.56 39.27 -14.75
C SER A 30 13.04 38.37 -15.90
N GLU A 31 13.62 38.95 -16.94
CA GLU A 31 14.23 38.16 -18.04
C GLU A 31 15.27 37.13 -17.52
N GLY A 32 16.06 37.53 -16.50
CA GLY A 32 17.04 36.64 -15.87
C GLY A 32 16.40 35.46 -15.14
N GLU A 33 15.26 35.68 -14.51
CA GLU A 33 14.49 34.64 -13.86
C GLU A 33 13.86 33.69 -14.88
N GLN A 34 13.29 34.21 -15.95
CA GLN A 34 12.75 33.42 -17.05
C GLN A 34 13.81 32.49 -17.65
N LYS A 35 15.01 33.01 -17.96
CA LYS A 35 16.14 32.19 -18.45
C LYS A 35 16.56 31.11 -17.47
N ALA A 36 16.49 31.39 -16.17
CA ALA A 36 16.80 30.38 -15.16
C ALA A 36 15.74 29.24 -15.11
N ILE A 37 14.44 29.55 -15.25
CA ILE A 37 13.36 28.55 -15.34
C ILE A 37 13.50 27.75 -16.65
N GLU A 38 13.79 28.39 -17.77
CA GLU A 38 14.04 27.70 -19.05
C GLU A 38 15.22 26.74 -18.95
N LYS A 39 16.30 27.11 -18.23
CA LYS A 39 17.43 26.21 -17.94
C LYS A 39 17.02 24.97 -17.16
N ILE A 40 16.12 25.11 -16.18
CA ILE A 40 15.59 23.97 -15.41
C ILE A 40 14.77 23.04 -16.33
N ASN A 41 13.92 23.62 -17.18
CA ASN A 41 13.08 22.85 -18.10
C ASN A 41 13.92 22.09 -19.14
N ALA A 42 14.96 22.74 -19.68
CA ALA A 42 15.84 22.19 -20.72
C ALA A 42 16.82 21.13 -20.17
N ALA A 43 17.03 21.04 -18.86
CA ALA A 43 17.95 20.07 -18.26
C ALA A 43 17.50 18.63 -18.54
N SER A 44 18.44 17.76 -18.93
CA SER A 44 18.15 16.43 -19.50
C SER A 44 17.76 15.38 -18.46
N GLY A 45 18.11 15.58 -17.19
CA GLY A 45 17.85 14.61 -16.12
C GLY A 45 17.51 15.28 -14.79
N VAL A 46 16.97 14.48 -13.84
CA VAL A 46 16.55 14.98 -12.53
C VAL A 46 17.71 15.60 -11.74
N ALA A 47 18.91 15.01 -11.80
CA ALA A 47 20.10 15.56 -11.14
C ALA A 47 20.45 16.97 -11.64
N GLU A 48 20.40 17.16 -12.96
CA GLU A 48 20.70 18.47 -13.59
C GLU A 48 19.58 19.48 -13.34
N LYS A 49 18.31 19.03 -13.34
CA LYS A 49 17.18 19.87 -12.95
C LYS A 49 17.31 20.35 -11.50
N LEU A 50 17.68 19.49 -10.56
CA LEU A 50 17.92 19.84 -9.17
C LEU A 50 19.08 20.85 -9.02
N LYS A 51 20.18 20.65 -9.75
CA LYS A 51 21.30 21.59 -9.76
C LYS A 51 20.88 22.97 -10.28
N ALA A 52 20.16 23.02 -11.41
CA ALA A 52 19.65 24.26 -11.98
C ALA A 52 18.63 24.94 -11.06
N ALA A 53 17.77 24.16 -10.40
CA ALA A 53 16.81 24.66 -9.42
C ALA A 53 17.50 25.24 -8.17
N ALA A 54 18.59 24.62 -7.70
CA ALA A 54 19.37 25.18 -6.58
C ALA A 54 20.01 26.54 -6.95
N GLU A 55 20.52 26.69 -8.18
CA GLU A 55 21.03 27.98 -8.68
C GLU A 55 19.90 29.00 -8.77
N TYR A 56 18.70 28.58 -9.22
CA TYR A 56 17.52 29.44 -9.29
C TYR A 56 17.10 29.93 -7.90
N VAL A 57 16.91 29.02 -6.92
CA VAL A 57 16.48 29.35 -5.55
C VAL A 57 17.47 30.28 -4.86
N LYS A 58 18.80 30.09 -5.08
CA LYS A 58 19.83 30.96 -4.51
C LYS A 58 19.69 32.41 -4.99
N LYS A 59 19.29 32.63 -6.25
CA LYS A 59 19.15 33.97 -6.84
C LYS A 59 17.77 34.57 -6.65
N ASN A 60 16.73 33.73 -6.57
CA ASN A 60 15.31 34.10 -6.59
C ASN A 60 14.55 33.53 -5.38
N SER A 61 15.15 33.61 -4.19
CA SER A 61 14.61 32.96 -2.96
C SER A 61 13.20 33.43 -2.57
N LYS A 62 12.82 34.66 -2.95
CA LYS A 62 11.51 35.27 -2.66
C LYS A 62 10.59 35.32 -3.88
N SER A 63 10.93 34.63 -4.96
CA SER A 63 10.13 34.64 -6.17
C SER A 63 8.76 33.99 -5.97
N GLN A 64 7.75 34.57 -6.59
CA GLN A 64 6.40 33.99 -6.68
C GLN A 64 6.37 32.70 -7.53
N MET A 65 7.41 32.47 -8.37
CA MET A 65 7.54 31.26 -9.17
C MET A 65 8.19 30.10 -8.41
N ARG A 66 8.81 30.36 -7.25
CA ARG A 66 9.51 29.34 -6.46
C ARG A 66 8.64 28.12 -6.12
N PRO A 67 7.36 28.26 -5.65
CA PRO A 67 6.50 27.11 -5.41
C PRO A 67 6.20 26.30 -6.68
N ARG A 68 6.05 26.95 -7.82
CA ARG A 68 5.84 26.26 -9.12
C ARG A 68 7.07 25.48 -9.56
N VAL A 69 8.25 26.06 -9.38
CA VAL A 69 9.52 25.38 -9.67
C VAL A 69 9.70 24.17 -8.73
N ALA A 70 9.39 24.32 -7.43
CA ALA A 70 9.42 23.23 -6.47
C ALA A 70 8.47 22.09 -6.89
N ALA A 71 7.22 22.42 -7.22
CA ALA A 71 6.23 21.43 -7.67
C ALA A 71 6.68 20.71 -8.95
N TYR A 72 7.20 21.43 -9.94
CA TYR A 72 7.73 20.84 -11.17
C TYR A 72 8.88 19.86 -10.90
N VAL A 73 9.85 20.24 -10.08
CA VAL A 73 11.01 19.39 -9.77
C VAL A 73 10.57 18.17 -8.94
N SER A 74 9.64 18.35 -8.00
CA SER A 74 9.04 17.24 -7.24
C SER A 74 8.37 16.22 -8.16
N ASP A 75 7.59 16.67 -9.14
CA ASP A 75 6.96 15.82 -10.16
C ASP A 75 8.00 15.04 -11.00
N GLN A 76 9.11 15.68 -11.36
CA GLN A 76 10.18 14.99 -12.10
C GLN A 76 10.87 13.92 -11.24
N ILE A 77 11.04 14.15 -9.94
CA ILE A 77 11.59 13.17 -9.00
C ILE A 77 10.62 11.98 -8.86
N ALA A 78 9.33 12.24 -8.75
CA ALA A 78 8.31 11.18 -8.63
C ALA A 78 8.29 10.19 -9.82
N LYS A 79 8.74 10.62 -11.00
CA LYS A 79 8.84 9.79 -12.22
C LYS A 79 10.04 8.85 -12.23
N VAL A 80 10.99 8.99 -11.32
CA VAL A 80 12.15 8.10 -11.22
C VAL A 80 11.69 6.75 -10.68
N THR A 81 11.99 5.67 -11.38
CA THR A 81 11.54 4.31 -11.04
C THR A 81 12.40 3.63 -9.98
N ASP A 82 13.70 3.94 -9.93
CA ASP A 82 14.60 3.42 -8.91
C ASP A 82 14.34 4.13 -7.56
N HIS A 83 13.85 3.38 -6.58
CA HIS A 83 13.49 3.91 -5.28
C HIS A 83 14.68 4.48 -4.49
N ASN A 84 15.86 3.84 -4.55
CA ASN A 84 17.04 4.33 -3.83
C ASN A 84 17.58 5.61 -4.44
N GLN A 85 17.61 5.69 -5.77
CA GLN A 85 17.99 6.91 -6.48
C GLN A 85 17.00 8.05 -6.18
N ARG A 86 15.70 7.73 -6.13
CA ARG A 86 14.64 8.68 -5.82
C ARG A 86 14.78 9.24 -4.40
N ILE A 87 15.14 8.42 -3.39
CA ILE A 87 15.45 8.89 -2.03
C ILE A 87 16.58 9.92 -2.07
N GLY A 88 17.68 9.64 -2.78
CA GLY A 88 18.79 10.59 -2.90
C GLY A 88 18.39 11.91 -3.58
N PHE A 89 17.48 11.87 -4.57
CA PHE A 89 16.94 13.10 -5.17
C PHE A 89 16.03 13.85 -4.21
N VAL A 90 15.22 13.18 -3.39
CA VAL A 90 14.40 13.82 -2.35
C VAL A 90 15.27 14.55 -1.33
N GLU A 91 16.39 13.94 -0.90
CA GLU A 91 17.34 14.61 0.00
C GLU A 91 17.93 15.88 -0.60
N ASN A 92 18.28 15.86 -1.88
CA ASN A 92 18.77 17.04 -2.58
C ASN A 92 17.69 18.11 -2.80
N PHE A 93 16.46 17.66 -3.06
CA PHE A 93 15.30 18.54 -3.14
C PHE A 93 15.06 19.29 -1.82
N THR A 94 15.04 18.60 -0.69
CA THR A 94 14.79 19.22 0.63
C THR A 94 15.88 20.16 1.08
N LYS A 95 17.13 19.95 0.62
CA LYS A 95 18.23 20.92 0.83
C LYS A 95 18.02 22.21 0.02
N THR A 96 17.39 22.11 -1.15
CA THR A 96 17.15 23.22 -2.07
C THR A 96 15.86 23.96 -1.74
N PHE A 97 14.79 23.22 -1.57
CA PHE A 97 13.44 23.68 -1.28
C PHE A 97 13.12 23.37 0.19
N ASN A 98 13.51 24.31 1.06
CA ASN A 98 13.54 24.10 2.52
C ASN A 98 12.40 24.78 3.27
N LEU A 99 11.42 25.36 2.57
CA LEU A 99 10.21 25.88 3.20
C LEU A 99 9.28 24.71 3.56
N PRO A 100 8.52 24.81 4.67
CA PRO A 100 7.64 23.70 5.12
C PRO A 100 6.67 23.22 4.03
N GLU A 101 6.03 24.14 3.31
CA GLU A 101 5.11 23.83 2.21
C GLU A 101 5.80 23.14 1.02
N GLU A 102 7.06 23.45 0.76
CA GLU A 102 7.86 22.81 -0.30
C GLU A 102 8.27 21.38 0.12
N ALA A 103 8.66 21.19 1.39
CA ALA A 103 8.97 19.88 1.94
C ALA A 103 7.75 18.95 1.92
N ASP A 104 6.55 19.50 2.09
CA ASP A 104 5.30 18.74 2.03
C ASP A 104 5.00 18.20 0.62
N LEU A 105 5.40 18.92 -0.45
CA LEU A 105 5.19 18.48 -1.83
C LEU A 105 5.90 17.16 -2.15
N ILE A 106 7.09 16.94 -1.60
CA ILE A 106 7.91 15.76 -1.89
C ILE A 106 7.69 14.61 -0.91
N LYS A 107 6.97 14.84 0.19
CA LYS A 107 6.80 13.87 1.26
C LYS A 107 6.14 12.56 0.80
N PRO A 108 5.03 12.56 0.03
CA PRO A 108 4.44 11.32 -0.47
C PRO A 108 5.43 10.51 -1.33
N THR A 109 6.27 11.19 -2.13
CA THR A 109 7.29 10.55 -2.97
C THR A 109 8.40 9.90 -2.13
N LEU A 110 8.81 10.54 -1.03
CA LEU A 110 9.76 9.96 -0.08
C LEU A 110 9.20 8.68 0.53
N ILE A 111 7.98 8.76 1.07
CA ILE A 111 7.35 7.62 1.76
C ILE A 111 7.16 6.45 0.79
N ASP A 112 6.68 6.70 -0.41
CA ASP A 112 6.57 5.70 -1.48
C ASP A 112 7.92 5.02 -1.78
N SER A 113 8.99 5.82 -1.86
CA SER A 113 10.32 5.31 -2.14
C SER A 113 10.88 4.46 -1.00
N LEU A 114 10.61 4.85 0.25
CA LEU A 114 10.97 4.07 1.44
C LEU A 114 10.21 2.74 1.48
N ILE A 115 8.91 2.74 1.18
CA ILE A 115 8.10 1.52 1.06
C ILE A 115 8.67 0.61 -0.05
N GLY A 116 8.94 1.15 -1.23
CA GLY A 116 9.49 0.40 -2.35
C GLY A 116 10.90 -0.17 -2.10
N SER A 117 11.66 0.46 -1.18
CA SER A 117 12.95 -0.04 -0.68
C SER A 117 12.84 -0.96 0.55
N ASN A 118 11.64 -1.37 0.94
CA ASN A 118 11.33 -2.15 2.16
C ASN A 118 11.77 -1.49 3.48
N LYS A 119 11.94 -0.16 3.50
CA LYS A 119 12.26 0.64 4.68
C LYS A 119 10.97 1.06 5.40
N PHE A 120 10.19 0.07 5.83
CA PHE A 120 8.83 0.31 6.35
C PHE A 120 8.79 1.14 7.63
N GLU A 121 9.78 0.97 8.51
CA GLU A 121 9.88 1.76 9.74
C GLU A 121 10.12 3.25 9.44
N GLU A 122 11.06 3.55 8.55
CA GLU A 122 11.34 4.92 8.13
C GLU A 122 10.11 5.54 7.44
N ALA A 123 9.46 4.78 6.54
CA ALA A 123 8.25 5.22 5.85
C ALA A 123 7.11 5.54 6.82
N PHE A 124 6.88 4.66 7.80
CA PHE A 124 5.87 4.84 8.82
C PHE A 124 6.13 6.08 9.68
N ASN A 125 7.38 6.27 10.14
CA ASN A 125 7.77 7.39 10.97
C ASN A 125 7.65 8.72 10.22
N GLU A 126 8.12 8.80 8.98
CA GLU A 126 8.01 10.01 8.14
C GLU A 126 6.56 10.34 7.81
N GLY A 127 5.76 9.34 7.49
CA GLY A 127 4.34 9.52 7.22
C GLY A 127 3.55 9.94 8.46
N SER A 128 3.82 9.34 9.61
CA SER A 128 3.17 9.68 10.88
C SER A 128 3.40 11.16 11.26
N LYS A 129 4.65 11.64 11.16
CA LYS A 129 4.98 13.06 11.36
C LYS A 129 4.22 13.98 10.37
N HIS A 130 4.02 13.53 9.14
CA HIS A 130 3.31 14.32 8.14
C HIS A 130 1.83 14.43 8.45
N ILE A 131 1.15 13.32 8.80
CA ILE A 131 -0.28 13.32 9.10
C ILE A 131 -0.64 14.04 10.41
N GLU A 132 0.31 14.23 11.33
CA GLU A 132 0.11 15.12 12.49
C GLU A 132 -0.15 16.57 12.06
N ARG A 133 0.46 17.04 10.97
CA ARG A 133 0.31 18.39 10.42
C ARG A 133 -0.77 18.48 9.33
N LYS A 134 -0.94 17.40 8.56
CA LYS A 134 -1.90 17.28 7.45
C LYS A 134 -2.76 16.03 7.61
N PRO A 135 -3.69 16.04 8.56
CA PRO A 135 -4.44 14.85 8.97
C PRO A 135 -5.39 14.31 7.88
N ASP A 136 -5.65 15.07 6.82
CA ASP A 136 -6.54 14.70 5.72
C ASP A 136 -5.79 14.39 4.42
N ASP A 137 -4.45 14.27 4.47
CA ASP A 137 -3.65 13.85 3.32
C ASP A 137 -3.87 12.34 3.06
N VAL A 138 -4.86 12.04 2.22
CA VAL A 138 -5.27 10.66 1.94
C VAL A 138 -4.16 9.81 1.33
N ILE A 139 -3.25 10.41 0.55
CA ILE A 139 -2.11 9.69 -0.03
C ILE A 139 -1.18 9.22 1.08
N VAL A 140 -0.83 10.11 1.99
CA VAL A 140 0.06 9.76 3.11
C VAL A 140 -0.65 8.85 4.12
N LEU A 141 -1.94 9.04 4.37
CA LEU A 141 -2.72 8.13 5.22
C LEU A 141 -2.68 6.67 4.69
N THR A 142 -2.85 6.47 3.37
CA THR A 142 -2.74 5.13 2.76
C THR A 142 -1.33 4.55 2.93
N GLN A 143 -0.31 5.36 2.72
CA GLN A 143 1.09 4.95 2.85
C GLN A 143 1.45 4.59 4.29
N VAL A 144 1.00 5.36 5.29
CA VAL A 144 1.21 5.07 6.73
C VAL A 144 0.55 3.76 7.14
N ALA A 145 -0.69 3.54 6.74
CA ALA A 145 -1.39 2.28 7.02
C ALA A 145 -0.65 1.08 6.43
N TRP A 146 -0.23 1.19 5.18
CA TRP A 146 0.51 0.14 4.48
C TRP A 146 1.89 -0.11 5.07
N ALA A 147 2.66 0.94 5.31
CA ALA A 147 3.98 0.84 5.93
C ALA A 147 3.89 0.24 7.34
N GLY A 148 2.93 0.68 8.15
CA GLY A 148 2.71 0.16 9.50
C GLY A 148 2.34 -1.33 9.51
N ALA A 149 1.47 -1.78 8.61
CA ALA A 149 1.11 -3.19 8.47
C ALA A 149 2.33 -4.06 8.06
N ASN A 150 3.16 -3.59 7.11
CA ASN A 150 4.35 -4.31 6.70
C ASN A 150 5.46 -4.28 7.76
N GLN A 151 5.60 -3.19 8.49
CA GLN A 151 6.49 -3.10 9.64
C GLN A 151 6.08 -4.09 10.75
N ALA A 152 4.76 -4.20 11.02
CA ALA A 152 4.24 -5.17 11.98
C ALA A 152 4.58 -6.62 11.57
N ARG A 153 4.45 -6.95 10.28
CA ARG A 153 4.88 -8.25 9.73
C ARG A 153 6.38 -8.48 9.88
N ALA A 154 7.21 -7.45 9.55
CA ALA A 154 8.66 -7.56 9.62
C ALA A 154 9.18 -7.72 11.06
N GLN A 155 8.48 -7.17 12.04
CA GLN A 155 8.82 -7.27 13.46
C GLN A 155 8.24 -8.52 14.15
N GLN A 156 7.49 -9.35 13.42
CA GLN A 156 6.91 -10.56 13.97
C GLN A 156 8.01 -11.52 14.44
N GLN A 157 8.03 -11.77 15.75
CA GLN A 157 8.86 -12.80 16.36
C GLN A 157 7.95 -13.76 17.17
N PRO A 158 8.34 -15.04 17.34
CA PRO A 158 7.62 -15.94 18.21
C PRO A 158 7.46 -15.34 19.61
N ASN A 159 6.24 -15.19 20.08
CA ASN A 159 5.88 -14.65 21.40
C ASN A 159 6.17 -13.16 21.65
N GLN A 160 6.49 -12.38 20.63
CA GLN A 160 6.68 -10.93 20.76
C GLN A 160 5.76 -10.21 19.74
N PRO A 161 4.62 -9.67 20.18
CA PRO A 161 3.76 -8.91 19.30
C PRO A 161 4.42 -7.58 18.88
N PRO A 162 4.06 -7.03 17.71
CA PRO A 162 4.51 -5.72 17.29
C PRO A 162 4.09 -4.64 18.31
N PRO A 163 4.81 -3.50 18.38
CA PRO A 163 4.50 -2.42 19.32
C PRO A 163 3.06 -1.94 19.21
N ALA A 164 2.35 -1.83 20.33
CA ALA A 164 0.93 -1.41 20.35
C ALA A 164 0.72 -0.01 19.75
N ALA A 165 1.68 0.90 19.92
CA ALA A 165 1.62 2.24 19.31
C ALA A 165 1.68 2.19 17.78
N LEU A 166 2.51 1.29 17.19
CA LEU A 166 2.57 1.07 15.76
C LEU A 166 1.21 0.61 15.24
N LEU A 167 0.64 -0.44 15.87
CA LEU A 167 -0.65 -1.00 15.46
C LEU A 167 -1.77 0.03 15.57
N LYS A 168 -1.83 0.78 16.69
CA LYS A 168 -2.84 1.83 16.90
C LYS A 168 -2.77 2.93 15.84
N ASN A 169 -1.59 3.48 15.58
CA ASN A 169 -1.44 4.60 14.65
C ASN A 169 -1.68 4.17 13.19
N ALA A 170 -1.19 2.99 12.81
CA ALA A 170 -1.44 2.43 11.48
C ALA A 170 -2.94 2.12 11.27
N SER A 171 -3.61 1.58 12.30
CA SER A 171 -5.06 1.33 12.28
C SER A 171 -5.85 2.62 12.08
N ALA A 172 -5.52 3.68 12.84
CA ALA A 172 -6.19 4.97 12.74
C ALA A 172 -6.03 5.60 11.35
N ALA A 173 -4.80 5.59 10.81
CA ALA A 173 -4.53 6.09 9.46
C ALA A 173 -5.31 5.29 8.41
N GLY A 174 -5.31 3.96 8.50
CA GLY A 174 -6.03 3.08 7.59
C GLY A 174 -7.54 3.25 7.65
N ALA A 175 -8.12 3.40 8.86
CA ALA A 175 -9.56 3.63 9.02
C ALA A 175 -9.99 4.94 8.37
N LYS A 176 -9.24 6.01 8.59
CA LYS A 176 -9.51 7.32 7.99
C LYS A 176 -9.35 7.30 6.47
N ALA A 177 -8.31 6.66 5.95
CA ALA A 177 -8.12 6.51 4.52
C ALA A 177 -9.27 5.72 3.87
N VAL A 178 -9.69 4.61 4.46
CA VAL A 178 -10.84 3.82 3.99
C VAL A 178 -12.12 4.67 3.97
N GLU A 179 -12.42 5.41 5.06
CA GLU A 179 -13.57 6.31 5.11
C GLU A 179 -13.57 7.31 3.95
N MET A 180 -12.43 7.95 3.68
CA MET A 180 -12.31 8.93 2.60
C MET A 180 -12.49 8.31 1.22
N LEU A 181 -11.91 7.11 1.00
CA LEU A 181 -12.00 6.41 -0.28
C LEU A 181 -13.39 5.81 -0.52
N GLU A 182 -14.04 5.25 0.51
CA GLU A 182 -15.42 4.72 0.39
C GLU A 182 -16.45 5.84 0.18
N ALA A 183 -16.29 6.95 0.86
CA ALA A 183 -17.17 8.12 0.70
C ALA A 183 -16.90 8.91 -0.59
N ASP A 184 -15.96 8.46 -1.42
CA ASP A 184 -15.53 9.14 -2.66
C ASP A 184 -15.18 10.63 -2.46
N LYS A 185 -14.60 10.95 -1.28
CA LYS A 185 -14.19 12.31 -0.91
C LYS A 185 -12.89 12.68 -1.62
N LYS A 186 -13.02 13.00 -2.91
CA LYS A 186 -11.87 13.43 -3.73
C LYS A 186 -11.25 14.73 -3.18
N PRO A 187 -9.92 14.77 -2.90
CA PRO A 187 -9.25 15.99 -2.52
C PRO A 187 -9.41 17.11 -3.55
N GLU A 188 -9.50 18.35 -3.08
CA GLU A 188 -9.59 19.50 -3.96
C GLU A 188 -8.36 19.58 -4.88
N GLY A 189 -8.59 19.90 -6.16
CA GLY A 189 -7.51 19.98 -7.16
C GLY A 189 -7.01 18.64 -7.72
N MET A 190 -7.38 17.51 -7.14
CA MET A 190 -6.99 16.20 -7.67
C MET A 190 -7.78 15.86 -8.94
N ASP A 191 -7.10 15.33 -9.95
CA ASP A 191 -7.74 14.84 -11.18
C ASP A 191 -8.71 13.69 -10.90
N ALA A 192 -9.86 13.66 -11.56
CA ALA A 192 -10.90 12.67 -11.30
C ALA A 192 -10.49 11.26 -11.76
N ALA A 193 -9.79 11.13 -12.89
CA ALA A 193 -9.33 9.84 -13.39
C ALA A 193 -8.21 9.28 -12.49
N PHE A 194 -7.31 10.15 -12.04
CA PHE A 194 -6.30 9.79 -11.05
C PHE A 194 -6.95 9.31 -9.75
N TRP A 195 -7.94 10.05 -9.23
CA TRP A 195 -8.64 9.69 -8.01
C TRP A 195 -9.32 8.32 -8.12
N GLY A 196 -10.03 8.06 -9.23
CA GLY A 196 -10.66 6.76 -9.48
C GLY A 196 -9.65 5.61 -9.48
N ASN A 197 -8.52 5.78 -10.19
CA ASN A 197 -7.45 4.78 -10.24
C ASN A 197 -6.79 4.59 -8.87
N PHE A 198 -6.52 5.67 -8.14
CA PHE A 198 -5.97 5.64 -6.80
C PHE A 198 -6.88 4.86 -5.85
N ARG A 199 -8.16 5.21 -5.81
CA ARG A 199 -9.17 4.55 -4.99
C ARG A 199 -9.25 3.04 -5.29
N ASN A 200 -9.37 2.66 -6.55
CA ASN A 200 -9.46 1.26 -6.96
C ASN A 200 -8.20 0.45 -6.59
N SER A 201 -7.03 1.07 -6.67
CA SER A 201 -5.75 0.42 -6.35
C SER A 201 -5.49 0.32 -4.85
N TRP A 202 -5.92 1.33 -4.07
CA TRP A 202 -5.58 1.41 -2.66
C TRP A 202 -6.62 0.79 -1.73
N LEU A 203 -7.89 0.78 -2.10
CA LEU A 203 -8.94 0.26 -1.21
C LEU A 203 -8.73 -1.22 -0.82
N PRO A 204 -8.42 -2.16 -1.76
CA PRO A 204 -8.12 -3.53 -1.37
C PRO A 204 -6.87 -3.63 -0.48
N ARG A 205 -5.83 -2.86 -0.76
CA ARG A 205 -4.60 -2.83 0.04
C ARG A 205 -4.83 -2.29 1.45
N LEU A 206 -5.69 -1.29 1.60
CA LEU A 206 -6.04 -0.75 2.91
C LEU A 206 -6.83 -1.76 3.74
N TYR A 207 -7.77 -2.48 3.14
CA TYR A 207 -8.46 -3.55 3.83
C TYR A 207 -7.50 -4.67 4.23
N GLN A 208 -6.56 -5.04 3.36
CA GLN A 208 -5.51 -5.98 3.70
C GLN A 208 -4.66 -5.47 4.88
N ALA A 209 -4.19 -4.22 4.83
CA ALA A 209 -3.40 -3.61 5.90
C ALA A 209 -4.16 -3.60 7.23
N GLN A 210 -5.45 -3.24 7.22
CA GLN A 210 -6.30 -3.31 8.41
C GLN A 210 -6.44 -4.74 8.92
N GLY A 211 -6.63 -5.72 8.04
CA GLY A 211 -6.67 -7.13 8.40
C GLY A 211 -5.39 -7.60 9.09
N VAL A 212 -4.23 -7.22 8.55
CA VAL A 212 -2.91 -7.49 9.15
C VAL A 212 -2.80 -6.89 10.56
N ILE A 213 -3.17 -5.62 10.70
CA ILE A 213 -3.08 -4.91 11.98
C ILE A 213 -3.98 -5.56 13.03
N LEU A 214 -5.23 -5.89 12.66
CA LEU A 214 -6.18 -6.57 13.54
C LEU A 214 -5.70 -7.98 13.93
N TYR A 215 -5.12 -8.72 12.97
CA TYR A 215 -4.51 -10.02 13.22
C TYR A 215 -3.45 -9.95 14.32
N PHE A 216 -2.51 -8.98 14.23
CA PHE A 216 -1.48 -8.79 15.24
C PHE A 216 -2.01 -8.15 16.55
N SER A 217 -3.16 -7.50 16.51
CA SER A 217 -3.88 -7.03 17.70
C SER A 217 -4.70 -8.13 18.38
N ASN A 218 -4.59 -9.38 17.92
CA ASN A 218 -5.34 -10.54 18.38
C ASN A 218 -6.87 -10.49 18.15
N ASP A 219 -7.33 -9.59 17.27
CA ASP A 219 -8.72 -9.55 16.79
C ASP A 219 -8.83 -10.34 15.47
N LYS A 220 -8.92 -11.67 15.60
CA LYS A 220 -9.00 -12.58 14.44
C LYS A 220 -10.31 -12.43 13.66
N THR A 221 -11.42 -12.13 14.35
CA THR A 221 -12.72 -11.92 13.71
C THR A 221 -12.70 -10.66 12.84
N GLY A 222 -12.28 -9.53 13.42
CA GLY A 222 -12.15 -8.29 12.66
C GLY A 222 -11.11 -8.40 11.55
N ALA A 223 -10.02 -9.15 11.75
CA ALA A 223 -9.03 -9.41 10.71
C ALA A 223 -9.65 -10.16 9.52
N LYS A 224 -10.42 -11.23 9.78
CA LYS A 224 -11.13 -12.01 8.75
C LYS A 224 -12.06 -11.11 7.94
N ASP A 225 -12.91 -10.32 8.59
CA ASP A 225 -13.87 -9.41 7.92
C ASP A 225 -13.17 -8.43 6.97
N LYS A 226 -12.02 -7.87 7.39
CA LYS A 226 -11.25 -6.93 6.55
C LYS A 226 -10.57 -7.64 5.39
N LEU A 227 -10.00 -8.82 5.62
CA LEU A 227 -9.35 -9.60 4.57
C LEU A 227 -10.36 -10.14 3.54
N GLU A 228 -11.57 -10.53 3.96
CA GLU A 228 -12.65 -10.90 3.04
C GLU A 228 -13.08 -9.73 2.15
N LYS A 229 -13.15 -8.50 2.69
CA LYS A 229 -13.38 -7.29 1.88
C LYS A 229 -12.23 -7.04 0.90
N ALA A 230 -10.97 -7.22 1.34
CA ALA A 230 -9.81 -7.11 0.46
C ALA A 230 -9.88 -8.12 -0.69
N ALA A 231 -10.15 -9.40 -0.39
CA ALA A 231 -10.29 -10.46 -1.38
C ALA A 231 -11.50 -10.28 -2.32
N GLY A 232 -12.56 -9.61 -1.84
CA GLY A 232 -13.71 -9.25 -2.69
C GLY A 232 -13.37 -8.19 -3.73
N LEU A 233 -12.44 -7.29 -3.41
CA LEU A 233 -11.97 -6.23 -4.32
C LEU A 233 -10.78 -6.66 -5.18
N ASP A 234 -9.89 -7.49 -4.65
CA ASP A 234 -8.78 -8.11 -5.38
C ASP A 234 -8.72 -9.61 -5.06
N PRO A 235 -9.45 -10.43 -5.83
CA PRO A 235 -9.57 -11.87 -5.57
C PRO A 235 -8.31 -12.68 -5.91
N TYR A 236 -7.27 -12.04 -6.44
CA TYR A 236 -6.05 -12.68 -6.90
C TYR A 236 -4.81 -12.27 -6.11
N ASP A 237 -4.96 -11.62 -4.95
CA ASP A 237 -3.85 -11.22 -4.09
C ASP A 237 -3.43 -12.38 -3.15
N PRO A 238 -2.31 -13.09 -3.40
CA PRO A 238 -1.93 -14.26 -2.62
C PRO A 238 -1.73 -13.98 -1.13
N PRO A 239 -1.12 -12.85 -0.69
CA PRO A 239 -0.97 -12.54 0.72
C PRO A 239 -2.31 -12.46 1.49
N THR A 240 -3.35 -11.88 0.90
CA THR A 240 -4.69 -11.81 1.49
C THR A 240 -5.31 -13.19 1.65
N LEU A 241 -5.26 -14.00 0.56
CA LEU A 241 -5.84 -15.34 0.53
C LEU A 241 -5.17 -16.27 1.56
N LEU A 242 -3.83 -16.18 1.69
CA LEU A 242 -3.08 -16.97 2.67
C LEU A 242 -3.37 -16.57 4.11
N MET A 243 -3.54 -15.28 4.40
CA MET A 243 -3.91 -14.84 5.75
C MET A 243 -5.31 -15.33 6.14
N LEU A 244 -6.26 -15.32 5.20
CA LEU A 244 -7.59 -15.91 5.42
C LEU A 244 -7.51 -17.41 5.72
N SER A 245 -6.68 -18.12 4.94
CA SER A 245 -6.44 -19.56 5.15
C SER A 245 -5.82 -19.83 6.54
N ASP A 246 -4.87 -19.00 6.99
CA ASP A 246 -4.23 -19.15 8.31
C ASP A 246 -5.22 -18.90 9.47
N ILE A 247 -6.08 -17.90 9.35
CA ILE A 247 -7.14 -17.64 10.35
C ILE A 247 -8.07 -18.83 10.44
N LEU A 248 -8.57 -19.33 9.30
CA LEU A 248 -9.49 -20.47 9.26
C LEU A 248 -8.85 -21.76 9.76
N ASN A 249 -7.59 -21.99 9.41
CA ASN A 249 -6.84 -23.13 9.94
C ASN A 249 -6.70 -23.07 11.47
N THR A 250 -6.48 -21.89 12.02
CA THR A 250 -6.45 -21.68 13.47
C THR A 250 -7.82 -21.96 14.11
N GLU A 251 -8.91 -21.49 13.50
CA GLU A 251 -10.28 -21.75 13.97
C GLU A 251 -10.60 -23.24 13.92
N TYR A 252 -10.32 -23.90 12.80
CA TYR A 252 -10.48 -25.34 12.61
C TYR A 252 -9.73 -26.15 13.67
N THR A 253 -8.46 -25.83 13.90
CA THR A 253 -7.62 -26.53 14.89
C THR A 253 -8.21 -26.40 16.29
N LYS A 254 -8.62 -25.21 16.72
CA LYS A 254 -9.24 -24.98 18.03
C LYS A 254 -10.57 -25.76 18.20
N LEU A 255 -11.38 -25.80 17.15
CA LEU A 255 -12.63 -26.60 17.18
C LEU A 255 -12.34 -28.09 17.25
N GLY A 256 -11.32 -28.57 16.55
CA GLY A 256 -10.85 -29.96 16.64
C GLY A 256 -10.38 -30.33 18.04
N GLU A 257 -9.57 -29.48 18.68
CA GLU A 257 -9.13 -29.67 20.07
C GLU A 257 -10.30 -29.72 21.04
N ARG A 258 -11.25 -28.78 20.91
CA ARG A 258 -12.47 -28.78 21.72
C ARG A 258 -13.33 -30.04 21.49
N TYR A 259 -13.48 -30.49 20.24
CA TYR A 259 -14.17 -31.72 19.92
C TYR A 259 -13.51 -32.94 20.58
N GLN A 260 -12.16 -33.01 20.58
CA GLN A 260 -11.43 -34.09 21.25
C GLN A 260 -11.71 -34.11 22.75
N ALA A 261 -11.83 -32.96 23.39
CA ALA A 261 -12.11 -32.83 24.82
C ALA A 261 -13.59 -33.09 25.17
N GLU A 262 -14.51 -32.53 24.41
CA GLU A 262 -15.94 -32.49 24.75
C GLU A 262 -16.77 -33.57 24.04
N ARG A 263 -16.29 -34.16 22.94
CA ARG A 263 -16.96 -35.17 22.09
C ARG A 263 -18.35 -34.74 21.60
N LYS A 264 -18.63 -33.45 21.52
CA LYS A 264 -19.93 -32.94 21.06
C LYS A 264 -19.98 -32.92 19.54
N GLN A 265 -20.97 -33.55 18.94
CA GLN A 265 -21.15 -33.62 17.48
C GLN A 265 -21.25 -32.23 16.83
N ALA A 266 -21.83 -31.26 17.52
CA ALA A 266 -21.92 -29.89 17.02
C ALA A 266 -20.52 -29.27 16.73
N LEU A 267 -19.53 -29.52 17.61
CA LEU A 267 -18.15 -29.03 17.41
C LEU A 267 -17.48 -29.71 16.22
N LEU A 268 -17.72 -30.98 15.97
CA LEU A 268 -17.22 -31.66 14.79
C LEU A 268 -17.82 -31.06 13.52
N ASN A 269 -19.13 -30.85 13.50
CA ASN A 269 -19.81 -30.25 12.33
C ASN A 269 -19.28 -28.86 12.04
N GLU A 270 -19.09 -28.03 13.07
CA GLU A 270 -18.50 -26.69 12.94
C GLU A 270 -17.05 -26.75 12.43
N ALA A 271 -16.23 -27.67 12.95
CA ALA A 271 -14.85 -27.87 12.47
C ALA A 271 -14.82 -28.29 11.00
N LEU A 272 -15.69 -29.20 10.58
CA LEU A 272 -15.80 -29.63 9.20
C LEU A 272 -16.22 -28.47 8.26
N GLN A 273 -17.16 -27.63 8.70
CA GLN A 273 -17.54 -26.43 7.95
C GLN A 273 -16.35 -25.47 7.78
N LYS A 274 -15.56 -25.25 8.85
CA LYS A 274 -14.35 -24.41 8.76
C LYS A 274 -13.30 -25.01 7.83
N MET A 275 -13.19 -26.34 7.80
CA MET A 275 -12.31 -27.01 6.84
C MET A 275 -12.78 -26.80 5.39
N ASP A 276 -14.08 -26.84 5.11
CA ASP A 276 -14.62 -26.57 3.78
C ASP A 276 -14.33 -25.12 3.34
N GLU A 277 -14.50 -24.13 4.25
CA GLU A 277 -14.10 -22.74 4.00
C GLU A 277 -12.57 -22.64 3.73
N LEU A 278 -11.75 -23.33 4.51
CA LEU A 278 -10.30 -23.36 4.36
C LEU A 278 -9.87 -23.95 3.00
N ILE A 279 -10.49 -25.05 2.57
CA ILE A 279 -10.27 -25.67 1.26
C ILE A 279 -10.55 -24.67 0.13
N ASP A 280 -11.64 -23.90 0.22
CA ASP A 280 -12.01 -22.90 -0.79
C ASP A 280 -10.95 -21.77 -0.88
N TRP A 281 -10.49 -21.22 0.25
CA TRP A 281 -9.47 -20.19 0.25
C TRP A 281 -8.09 -20.70 -0.19
N LEU A 282 -7.70 -21.92 0.17
CA LEU A 282 -6.47 -22.54 -0.32
C LEU A 282 -6.53 -22.80 -1.83
N ALA A 283 -7.69 -23.18 -2.37
CA ALA A 283 -7.86 -23.35 -3.82
C ALA A 283 -7.73 -22.03 -4.57
N ARG A 284 -8.27 -20.92 -4.02
CA ARG A 284 -8.06 -19.57 -4.57
C ARG A 284 -6.59 -19.16 -4.52
N ALA A 285 -5.91 -19.42 -3.41
CA ALA A 285 -4.48 -19.12 -3.25
C ALA A 285 -3.62 -19.96 -4.23
N ALA A 286 -3.94 -21.24 -4.41
CA ALA A 286 -3.28 -22.10 -5.39
C ALA A 286 -3.45 -21.55 -6.82
N ALA A 287 -4.68 -21.17 -7.20
CA ALA A 287 -4.97 -20.58 -8.50
C ALA A 287 -4.25 -19.25 -8.73
N ALA A 288 -4.17 -18.39 -7.71
CA ALA A 288 -3.53 -17.07 -7.78
C ALA A 288 -2.00 -17.14 -7.86
N THR A 289 -1.39 -18.24 -7.40
CA THR A 289 0.07 -18.43 -7.38
C THR A 289 0.58 -19.33 -8.50
N GLU A 290 -0.30 -20.05 -9.21
CA GLU A 290 0.05 -20.99 -10.27
C GLU A 290 0.75 -20.29 -11.44
N GLY A 291 1.86 -20.90 -11.92
CA GLY A 291 2.61 -20.40 -13.08
C GLY A 291 3.45 -19.15 -12.83
N ASN A 292 3.46 -18.61 -11.62
CA ASN A 292 4.29 -17.47 -11.25
C ASN A 292 5.59 -17.97 -10.57
N ALA A 293 6.72 -17.79 -11.24
CA ALA A 293 8.03 -18.23 -10.74
C ALA A 293 8.38 -17.66 -9.34
N GLN A 294 7.89 -16.46 -9.02
CA GLN A 294 8.10 -15.86 -7.70
C GLN A 294 7.40 -16.66 -6.59
N TYR A 295 6.32 -17.34 -6.90
CA TYR A 295 5.50 -18.10 -5.94
C TYR A 295 5.66 -19.62 -6.07
N GLU A 296 6.59 -20.13 -6.87
CA GLU A 296 6.71 -21.56 -7.15
C GLU A 296 6.78 -22.43 -5.89
N LYS A 297 7.68 -22.08 -4.96
CA LYS A 297 7.80 -22.80 -3.69
C LYS A 297 6.53 -22.67 -2.86
N LEU A 298 5.97 -21.45 -2.76
CA LEU A 298 4.76 -21.18 -2.02
C LEU A 298 3.56 -21.94 -2.60
N ASN A 299 3.42 -21.96 -3.92
CA ASN A 299 2.36 -22.73 -4.59
C ASN A 299 2.44 -24.22 -4.25
N LYS A 300 3.65 -24.80 -4.22
CA LYS A 300 3.84 -26.19 -3.82
C LYS A 300 3.36 -26.44 -2.39
N ASP A 301 3.73 -25.57 -1.44
CA ASP A 301 3.34 -25.69 -0.04
C ASP A 301 1.79 -25.58 0.12
N ILE A 302 1.17 -24.64 -0.61
CA ILE A 302 -0.29 -24.48 -0.66
C ILE A 302 -0.95 -25.73 -1.23
N MET A 303 -0.45 -26.27 -2.33
CA MET A 303 -1.00 -27.45 -2.99
C MET A 303 -0.91 -28.71 -2.10
N ASP A 304 0.17 -28.86 -1.34
CA ASP A 304 0.32 -29.97 -0.41
C ASP A 304 -0.69 -29.88 0.75
N GLN A 305 -0.89 -28.69 1.32
CA GLN A 305 -1.92 -28.45 2.33
C GLN A 305 -3.33 -28.68 1.78
N LEU A 306 -3.64 -28.10 0.62
CA LEU A 306 -4.94 -28.22 -0.03
C LEU A 306 -5.30 -29.69 -0.32
N LYS A 307 -4.35 -30.47 -0.85
CA LYS A 307 -4.56 -31.91 -1.09
C LYS A 307 -4.88 -32.67 0.18
N ASN A 308 -4.17 -32.37 1.27
CA ASN A 308 -4.39 -33.06 2.55
C ASN A 308 -5.79 -32.80 3.10
N TYR A 309 -6.23 -31.53 3.15
CA TYR A 309 -7.57 -31.18 3.62
C TYR A 309 -8.66 -31.70 2.69
N TYR A 310 -8.46 -31.57 1.38
CA TYR A 310 -9.42 -32.06 0.38
C TYR A 310 -9.60 -33.57 0.48
N ALA A 311 -8.50 -34.34 0.50
CA ALA A 311 -8.55 -35.79 0.64
C ALA A 311 -9.23 -36.22 1.96
N TYR A 312 -8.94 -35.53 3.07
CA TYR A 312 -9.62 -35.81 4.35
C TYR A 312 -11.15 -35.64 4.24
N ARG A 313 -11.62 -34.59 3.54
CA ARG A 313 -13.06 -34.35 3.36
C ARG A 313 -13.72 -35.28 2.34
N HIS A 314 -12.95 -35.88 1.45
CA HIS A 314 -13.43 -36.72 0.34
C HIS A 314 -12.95 -38.19 0.44
N GLU A 315 -12.86 -38.75 1.66
CA GLU A 315 -12.55 -40.16 1.89
C GLU A 315 -11.24 -40.62 1.21
N GLY A 316 -10.22 -39.80 1.21
CA GLY A 316 -8.91 -40.06 0.59
C GLY A 316 -8.83 -39.78 -0.91
N LYS A 317 -9.92 -39.31 -1.54
CA LYS A 317 -9.94 -38.98 -2.99
C LYS A 317 -9.56 -37.53 -3.25
N THR A 318 -8.96 -37.30 -4.41
CA THR A 318 -8.62 -35.97 -4.90
C THR A 318 -9.33 -35.61 -6.22
N ASP A 319 -10.33 -36.43 -6.58
CA ASP A 319 -11.16 -36.17 -7.76
C ASP A 319 -11.93 -34.86 -7.56
N GLY A 320 -11.94 -33.98 -8.55
CA GLY A 320 -12.57 -32.63 -8.46
C GLY A 320 -11.66 -31.52 -7.92
N LEU A 321 -10.46 -31.84 -7.38
CA LEU A 321 -9.55 -30.81 -6.87
C LEU A 321 -9.03 -29.89 -7.98
N LYS A 322 -8.74 -30.45 -9.16
CA LYS A 322 -8.32 -29.64 -10.33
C LYS A 322 -9.41 -28.67 -10.78
N GLU A 323 -10.64 -29.16 -10.83
CA GLU A 323 -11.82 -28.39 -11.21
C GLU A 323 -12.08 -27.26 -10.20
N LEU A 324 -11.88 -27.53 -8.91
CA LEU A 324 -11.98 -26.52 -7.86
C LEU A 324 -10.96 -25.40 -8.05
N ILE A 325 -9.69 -25.73 -8.30
CA ILE A 325 -8.64 -24.73 -8.55
C ILE A 325 -8.94 -23.96 -9.85
N GLN A 326 -9.34 -24.67 -10.92
CA GLN A 326 -9.64 -24.04 -12.22
C GLN A 326 -10.78 -23.01 -12.13
N LYS A 327 -11.78 -23.23 -11.26
CA LYS A 327 -12.87 -22.28 -10.97
C LYS A 327 -12.36 -20.90 -10.56
N TYR A 328 -11.20 -20.82 -9.91
CA TYR A 328 -10.63 -19.59 -9.33
C TYR A 328 -9.50 -18.98 -10.14
N LYS A 329 -9.14 -19.58 -11.28
CA LYS A 329 -8.15 -18.96 -12.17
C LYS A 329 -8.66 -17.66 -12.75
N LYS A 330 -7.75 -16.73 -12.95
CA LYS A 330 -8.03 -15.48 -13.66
C LYS A 330 -8.47 -15.82 -15.09
N PRO A 331 -9.59 -15.22 -15.55
CA PRO A 331 -10.10 -15.44 -16.90
C PRO A 331 -9.12 -14.96 -17.98
#